data_ce54b26c9f51829a381e255bb8337d6b
#
_entry.id   ce54b26c9f51829a381e255bb8337d6b
#
_cell.length_a   1.000
_cell.length_b   1.000
_cell.length_c   1.000
_cell.angle_alpha   90.00
_cell.angle_beta   90.00
_cell.angle_gamma   90.00
#
_symmetry.space_group_name_H-M   'P 1'
#
loop_
_entity.id
_entity.type
_entity.pdbx_description
1 polymer ?
#
loop_
_entity_poly.entity_id
_entity_poly.type
_entity_poly.pdbx_seq_one_letter_code
_entity_poly.pdbx_strand_id
1 'polypeptide(L)'
;MTLADLLPEPAEELWSADASAGVETVVGHHGDVPLVLRFNDLTPHWMVGGRSGAGKTAFLINVLYGLGARYSPDELALYLLDFKEGVSFAEFVPTQRDRTWLPHARAVGVESDREYGLAVLRELDAEMGRRSMAYKRAGVSRFADLRAVAAEEGRGRPLPRVLCVIDEFQVLLAGNDPTAAEAVGLLESLARKGRSYGIHLVLASQTVLGVEALYAKRDSIFGQFPVRIALPGGGDVLEPTNDSAAGLPLGSAVVNTAGGLGGPRGATRGHERVVRFPDPHADQGLLSDLRHKLWGARDPESLPPRIFAGYAQQHLADDPTYRAALAGRASRPTALLGRMIDVSLSTAAFPLDSSPGRHLAILGSQQTGSEVLDAAARSVAACHAPRTTRFVIASLVAEGDVLAAELAEEIAHRQEVVVVDAAGLSAELASDQPGYRIVFGMDAAPPGALSGLRQLLREGPSRGAHLLSWWRGVRRFSEETGGSLGREDVAGLLFLNVPQSDVTLMLGRPVDWQPRANRALLHDRHTDRTVTVVPFVQPEGDNP
;
A
#
# COMPACT_ATOMS: atom_id res chain seq x y z
N MET A 1 5.20 36.51 -4.81
CA MET A 1 5.71 35.23 -5.35
C MET A 1 4.57 34.24 -5.38
N THR A 2 4.35 33.64 -6.53
CA THR A 2 3.31 32.64 -6.82
C THR A 2 3.97 31.34 -7.24
N LEU A 3 3.21 30.25 -7.40
CA LEU A 3 3.74 28.99 -7.93
C LEU A 3 4.36 29.20 -9.32
N ALA A 4 3.80 30.09 -10.16
CA ALA A 4 4.36 30.38 -11.49
C ALA A 4 5.83 30.79 -11.46
N ASP A 5 6.24 31.53 -10.43
CA ASP A 5 7.64 32.00 -10.26
C ASP A 5 8.64 30.85 -10.00
N LEU A 6 8.14 29.63 -9.70
CA LEU A 6 8.95 28.42 -9.46
C LEU A 6 8.96 27.46 -10.65
N LEU A 7 8.09 27.67 -11.64
CA LEU A 7 7.99 26.82 -12.83
C LEU A 7 9.07 27.14 -13.86
N PRO A 8 9.41 26.21 -14.77
CA PRO A 8 10.32 26.51 -15.86
C PRO A 8 9.76 27.58 -16.80
N GLU A 9 10.64 28.40 -17.38
CA GLU A 9 10.31 29.38 -18.41
C GLU A 9 10.85 28.89 -19.77
N PRO A 10 10.07 29.02 -20.87
CA PRO A 10 8.67 29.44 -20.86
C PRO A 10 7.74 28.35 -20.31
N ALA A 11 6.74 28.73 -19.54
CA ALA A 11 5.76 27.83 -18.92
C ALA A 11 4.95 27.00 -19.96
N GLU A 12 5.15 27.27 -21.24
CA GLU A 12 4.49 26.57 -22.36
C GLU A 12 5.21 25.28 -22.77
N GLU A 13 6.50 25.15 -22.52
CA GLU A 13 7.30 23.97 -22.83
C GLU A 13 7.36 23.00 -21.66
N LEU A 14 6.32 22.12 -21.57
CA LEU A 14 6.37 21.01 -20.65
C LEU A 14 7.41 19.97 -21.10
N TRP A 15 8.09 19.36 -20.10
CA TRP A 15 8.86 18.14 -20.28
C TRP A 15 10.06 18.28 -21.23
N SER A 16 10.69 19.43 -21.20
CA SER A 16 11.87 19.74 -22.02
C SER A 16 13.20 19.19 -21.47
N ALA A 17 13.21 18.72 -20.22
CA ALA A 17 14.42 18.31 -19.52
C ALA A 17 14.65 16.79 -19.51
N ASP A 18 15.93 16.39 -19.60
CA ASP A 18 16.44 15.03 -19.48
C ASP A 18 16.87 14.73 -18.03
N ALA A 19 16.53 13.57 -17.51
CA ALA A 19 16.83 13.15 -16.14
C ALA A 19 18.12 12.32 -16.00
N SER A 20 18.93 12.15 -17.07
CA SER A 20 20.12 11.29 -17.04
C SER A 20 21.13 11.72 -15.99
N ALA A 21 21.42 13.03 -15.90
CA ALA A 21 22.36 13.58 -14.92
C ALA A 21 21.75 13.86 -13.54
N GLY A 22 20.44 13.86 -13.44
CA GLY A 22 19.68 14.21 -12.24
C GLY A 22 18.40 14.93 -12.56
N VAL A 23 17.62 15.27 -11.54
CA VAL A 23 16.43 16.13 -11.67
C VAL A 23 16.57 17.34 -10.75
N GLU A 24 16.07 18.49 -11.18
CA GLU A 24 16.19 19.76 -10.45
C GLU A 24 14.91 20.57 -10.50
N THR A 25 14.72 21.40 -9.47
CA THR A 25 13.58 22.32 -9.39
C THR A 25 13.97 23.57 -8.60
N VAL A 26 13.26 24.67 -8.86
CA VAL A 26 13.33 25.88 -8.02
C VAL A 26 12.51 25.61 -6.76
N VAL A 27 13.11 25.78 -5.59
CA VAL A 27 12.45 25.53 -4.30
C VAL A 27 12.03 26.80 -3.58
N GLY A 28 12.34 27.95 -4.12
CA GLY A 28 12.06 29.27 -3.59
C GLY A 28 13.08 30.30 -4.04
N HIS A 29 13.01 31.51 -3.50
CA HIS A 29 13.93 32.61 -3.81
C HIS A 29 14.70 33.05 -2.58
N HIS A 30 15.99 33.27 -2.74
CA HIS A 30 16.84 33.97 -1.78
C HIS A 30 16.99 35.43 -2.25
N GLY A 31 16.29 36.36 -1.62
CA GLY A 31 16.05 37.67 -2.24
C GLY A 31 15.30 37.52 -3.55
N ASP A 32 15.86 38.05 -4.63
CA ASP A 32 15.28 37.95 -5.99
C ASP A 32 15.89 36.80 -6.81
N VAL A 33 16.82 36.03 -6.23
CA VAL A 33 17.51 34.95 -6.93
C VAL A 33 16.83 33.60 -6.67
N PRO A 34 16.38 32.86 -7.71
CA PRO A 34 15.83 31.53 -7.54
C PRO A 34 16.90 30.55 -7.01
N LEU A 35 16.49 29.75 -6.01
CA LEU A 35 17.33 28.67 -5.50
C LEU A 35 16.91 27.35 -6.13
N VAL A 36 17.82 26.77 -6.91
CA VAL A 36 17.63 25.47 -7.56
C VAL A 36 18.24 24.40 -6.67
N LEU A 37 17.46 23.36 -6.37
CA LEU A 37 17.95 22.14 -5.73
C LEU A 37 17.86 20.95 -6.71
N ARG A 38 18.76 19.98 -6.47
CA ARG A 38 18.92 18.81 -7.36
C ARG A 38 18.81 17.51 -6.59
N PHE A 39 18.31 16.49 -7.31
CA PHE A 39 18.50 15.08 -6.95
C PHE A 39 19.50 14.49 -7.94
N ASN A 40 20.70 14.22 -7.48
CA ASN A 40 21.79 13.63 -8.26
C ASN A 40 22.73 12.83 -7.33
N ASP A 41 23.89 12.45 -7.81
CA ASP A 41 24.85 11.66 -7.02
C ASP A 41 25.44 12.42 -5.82
N LEU A 42 25.46 13.76 -5.85
CA LEU A 42 26.00 14.61 -4.77
C LEU A 42 24.93 14.97 -3.74
N THR A 43 23.71 15.17 -4.19
CA THR A 43 22.54 15.55 -3.37
C THR A 43 21.39 14.57 -3.57
N PRO A 44 21.60 13.28 -3.25
CA PRO A 44 20.67 12.22 -3.62
C PRO A 44 19.35 12.24 -2.86
N HIS A 45 19.35 12.72 -1.63
CA HIS A 45 18.20 12.64 -0.73
C HIS A 45 18.04 13.93 0.05
N TRP A 46 16.78 14.28 0.35
CA TRP A 46 16.45 15.48 1.12
C TRP A 46 15.69 15.13 2.40
N MET A 47 15.96 15.89 3.44
CA MET A 47 15.21 15.86 4.69
C MET A 47 14.52 17.19 4.90
N VAL A 48 13.21 17.14 5.22
CA VAL A 48 12.37 18.33 5.40
C VAL A 48 11.77 18.31 6.80
N GLY A 49 12.10 19.32 7.61
CA GLY A 49 11.56 19.52 8.96
C GLY A 49 10.63 20.71 9.04
N GLY A 50 9.58 20.60 9.85
CA GLY A 50 8.67 21.72 10.10
C GLY A 50 7.52 21.32 11.01
N ARG A 51 7.21 22.19 12.01
CA ARG A 51 6.03 21.96 12.88
C ARG A 51 4.74 21.91 12.08
N SER A 52 3.66 21.45 12.70
CA SER A 52 2.32 21.53 12.10
C SER A 52 1.97 22.98 11.70
N GLY A 53 1.47 23.18 10.49
CA GLY A 53 1.16 24.51 9.95
C GLY A 53 2.36 25.35 9.51
N ALA A 54 3.58 24.79 9.47
CA ALA A 54 4.78 25.51 9.00
C ALA A 54 4.87 25.69 7.49
N GLY A 55 3.96 25.05 6.71
CA GLY A 55 4.00 25.08 5.25
C GLY A 55 4.76 23.92 4.62
N LYS A 56 5.02 22.82 5.35
CA LYS A 56 5.73 21.62 4.85
C LYS A 56 5.04 21.03 3.60
N THR A 57 3.75 20.79 3.67
CA THR A 57 2.95 20.30 2.53
C THR A 57 3.00 21.28 1.35
N ALA A 58 2.83 22.57 1.57
CA ALA A 58 2.95 23.59 0.53
C ALA A 58 4.33 23.58 -0.15
N PHE A 59 5.41 23.45 0.63
CA PHE A 59 6.75 23.31 0.10
C PHE A 59 6.90 22.05 -0.78
N LEU A 60 6.41 20.89 -0.30
CA LEU A 60 6.47 19.64 -1.06
C LEU A 60 5.66 19.72 -2.36
N ILE A 61 4.46 20.30 -2.34
CA ILE A 61 3.62 20.50 -3.53
C ILE A 61 4.33 21.37 -4.57
N ASN A 62 4.95 22.49 -4.15
CA ASN A 62 5.75 23.33 -5.05
C ASN A 62 6.88 22.53 -5.73
N VAL A 63 7.61 21.72 -4.96
CA VAL A 63 8.66 20.85 -5.49
C VAL A 63 8.12 19.86 -6.51
N LEU A 64 7.01 19.20 -6.21
CA LEU A 64 6.41 18.17 -7.07
C LEU A 64 5.88 18.75 -8.38
N TYR A 65 5.21 19.89 -8.34
CA TYR A 65 4.76 20.58 -9.57
C TYR A 65 5.93 21.14 -10.39
N GLY A 66 6.94 21.70 -9.74
CA GLY A 66 8.14 22.18 -10.42
C GLY A 66 8.88 21.06 -11.17
N LEU A 67 9.03 19.89 -10.52
CA LEU A 67 9.59 18.69 -11.15
C LEU A 67 8.67 18.15 -12.26
N GLY A 68 7.37 18.04 -11.97
CA GLY A 68 6.38 17.51 -12.92
C GLY A 68 6.19 18.37 -14.16
N ALA A 69 6.41 19.69 -14.08
CA ALA A 69 6.39 20.57 -15.24
C ALA A 69 7.66 20.43 -16.10
N ARG A 70 8.81 20.15 -15.48
CA ARG A 70 10.11 20.10 -16.15
C ARG A 70 10.41 18.77 -16.81
N TYR A 71 10.06 17.66 -16.17
CA TYR A 71 10.38 16.29 -16.61
C TYR A 71 9.10 15.56 -17.03
N SER A 72 9.17 14.71 -18.03
CA SER A 72 8.04 13.86 -18.42
C SER A 72 7.86 12.67 -17.46
N PRO A 73 6.70 11.98 -17.50
CA PRO A 73 6.51 10.72 -16.75
C PRO A 73 7.47 9.58 -17.13
N ASP A 74 8.12 9.68 -18.31
CA ASP A 74 9.17 8.75 -18.74
C ASP A 74 10.55 9.11 -18.18
N GLU A 75 10.71 10.34 -17.68
CA GLU A 75 11.91 10.84 -17.03
C GLU A 75 11.86 10.75 -15.52
N LEU A 76 10.67 10.92 -14.92
CA LEU A 76 10.46 10.99 -13.48
C LEU A 76 9.22 10.21 -13.06
N ALA A 77 9.39 9.29 -12.11
CA ALA A 77 8.32 8.55 -11.46
C ALA A 77 8.23 8.91 -9.97
N LEU A 78 7.03 9.15 -9.47
CA LEU A 78 6.77 9.57 -8.09
C LEU A 78 6.06 8.49 -7.29
N TYR A 79 6.54 8.27 -6.06
CA TYR A 79 5.90 7.50 -5.01
C TYR A 79 5.64 8.46 -3.85
N LEU A 80 4.38 8.65 -3.50
CA LEU A 80 3.96 9.68 -2.55
C LEU A 80 3.23 9.03 -1.37
N LEU A 81 3.78 9.15 -0.17
CA LEU A 81 3.24 8.57 1.05
C LEU A 81 2.93 9.66 2.07
N ASP A 82 1.69 9.69 2.53
CA ASP A 82 1.23 10.53 3.64
C ASP A 82 0.75 9.64 4.79
N PHE A 83 1.38 9.77 5.96
CA PHE A 83 1.02 9.05 7.19
C PHE A 83 0.18 9.89 8.15
N LYS A 84 -0.19 11.10 7.75
CA LYS A 84 -1.11 11.96 8.47
C LYS A 84 -2.50 11.88 7.84
N GLU A 85 -3.51 12.50 8.42
CA GLU A 85 -4.92 12.48 8.01
C GLU A 85 -5.22 12.86 6.53
N GLY A 86 -4.43 12.36 5.61
CA GLY A 86 -4.80 12.14 4.23
C GLY A 86 -4.89 13.34 3.29
N VAL A 87 -4.28 14.50 3.60
CA VAL A 87 -4.50 15.71 2.81
C VAL A 87 -3.34 16.07 1.88
N SER A 88 -2.11 15.65 2.20
CA SER A 88 -0.91 16.19 1.53
C SER A 88 -0.81 15.87 0.04
N PHE A 89 -1.24 14.67 -0.38
CA PHE A 89 -1.10 14.23 -1.77
C PHE A 89 -2.42 13.86 -2.45
N ALA A 90 -3.56 14.14 -1.80
CA ALA A 90 -4.89 13.84 -2.35
C ALA A 90 -5.17 14.59 -3.67
N GLU A 91 -4.55 15.76 -3.89
CA GLU A 91 -4.72 16.51 -5.13
C GLU A 91 -4.07 15.87 -6.36
N PHE A 92 -3.17 14.91 -6.16
CA PHE A 92 -2.49 14.20 -7.26
C PHE A 92 -3.23 12.97 -7.76
N VAL A 93 -4.35 12.63 -7.14
CA VAL A 93 -5.18 11.46 -7.48
C VAL A 93 -6.52 11.87 -8.07
N PRO A 94 -7.14 11.04 -8.93
CA PRO A 94 -8.46 11.33 -9.47
C PRO A 94 -9.52 11.26 -8.37
N THR A 95 -10.51 12.15 -8.45
CA THR A 95 -11.66 12.18 -7.56
C THR A 95 -12.96 12.05 -8.36
N GLN A 96 -14.11 12.01 -7.67
CA GLN A 96 -15.41 12.02 -8.35
C GLN A 96 -15.67 13.34 -9.10
N ARG A 97 -15.15 14.46 -8.58
CA ARG A 97 -15.33 15.80 -9.16
C ARG A 97 -14.34 16.13 -10.25
N ASP A 98 -13.11 15.63 -10.12
CA ASP A 98 -12.03 15.84 -11.07
C ASP A 98 -11.33 14.51 -11.33
N ARG A 99 -11.40 14.01 -12.56
CA ARG A 99 -10.82 12.74 -13.00
C ARG A 99 -9.36 12.83 -13.39
N THR A 100 -8.77 14.03 -13.30
CA THR A 100 -7.36 14.23 -13.61
C THR A 100 -6.45 13.77 -12.45
N TRP A 101 -5.23 13.47 -12.76
CA TRP A 101 -4.17 13.09 -11.79
C TRP A 101 -2.81 13.58 -12.27
N LEU A 102 -1.83 13.59 -11.40
CA LEU A 102 -0.45 13.88 -11.77
C LEU A 102 0.17 12.66 -12.51
N PRO A 103 0.49 12.77 -13.82
CA PRO A 103 0.91 11.61 -14.63
C PRO A 103 2.19 10.91 -14.16
N HIS A 104 3.02 11.60 -13.40
CA HIS A 104 4.25 11.08 -12.81
C HIS A 104 4.01 10.11 -11.64
N ALA A 105 2.85 10.23 -10.96
CA ALA A 105 2.53 9.42 -9.79
C ALA A 105 2.32 7.94 -10.19
N ARG A 106 3.08 7.05 -9.58
CA ARG A 106 2.95 5.59 -9.73
C ARG A 106 2.15 4.99 -8.58
N ALA A 107 2.43 5.46 -7.37
CA ALA A 107 1.74 5.05 -6.17
C ALA A 107 1.51 6.25 -5.26
N VAL A 108 0.32 6.37 -4.70
CA VAL A 108 -0.05 7.41 -3.73
C VAL A 108 -0.73 6.73 -2.55
N GLY A 109 -0.13 6.89 -1.38
CA GLY A 109 -0.73 6.48 -0.11
C GLY A 109 -1.36 7.69 0.56
N VAL A 110 -2.69 7.66 0.68
CA VAL A 110 -3.49 8.67 1.37
C VAL A 110 -3.87 8.07 2.71
N GLU A 111 -3.48 8.69 3.83
CA GLU A 111 -3.67 8.11 5.15
C GLU A 111 -3.08 6.69 5.23
N SER A 112 -1.78 6.61 4.97
CA SER A 112 -1.07 5.34 4.80
C SER A 112 -0.94 4.57 6.11
N ASP A 113 -1.09 3.24 6.00
CA ASP A 113 -0.66 2.32 7.06
C ASP A 113 0.85 2.11 7.02
N ARG A 114 1.43 1.72 8.15
CA ARG A 114 2.84 1.31 8.23
C ARG A 114 3.15 0.15 7.27
N GLU A 115 2.24 -0.80 7.14
CA GLU A 115 2.35 -1.94 6.21
C GLU A 115 2.41 -1.49 4.75
N TYR A 116 1.63 -0.47 4.36
CA TYR A 116 1.72 0.08 3.01
C TYR A 116 3.04 0.81 2.77
N GLY A 117 3.49 1.60 3.74
CA GLY A 117 4.80 2.22 3.68
C GLY A 117 5.93 1.20 3.53
N LEU A 118 5.88 0.12 4.32
CA LEU A 118 6.82 -1.00 4.19
C LEU A 118 6.73 -1.67 2.82
N ALA A 119 5.53 -1.86 2.27
CA ALA A 119 5.33 -2.42 0.94
C ALA A 119 5.95 -1.54 -0.16
N VAL A 120 5.84 -0.21 -0.04
CA VAL A 120 6.51 0.73 -0.96
C VAL A 120 8.03 0.65 -0.85
N LEU A 121 8.60 0.59 0.37
CA LEU A 121 10.04 0.42 0.54
C LEU A 121 10.55 -0.90 -0.06
N ARG A 122 9.80 -2.00 0.12
CA ARG A 122 10.10 -3.30 -0.51
C ARG A 122 10.06 -3.23 -2.04
N GLU A 123 9.08 -2.54 -2.61
CA GLU A 123 8.97 -2.34 -4.05
C GLU A 123 10.16 -1.54 -4.60
N LEU A 124 10.58 -0.48 -3.90
CA LEU A 124 11.74 0.31 -4.30
C LEU A 124 13.06 -0.48 -4.17
N ASP A 125 13.21 -1.32 -3.16
CA ASP A 125 14.37 -2.21 -3.01
C ASP A 125 14.38 -3.27 -4.12
N ALA A 126 13.22 -3.84 -4.47
CA ALA A 126 13.08 -4.76 -5.60
C ALA A 126 13.39 -4.07 -6.93
N GLU A 127 12.96 -2.80 -7.13
CA GLU A 127 13.30 -2.01 -8.31
C GLU A 127 14.81 -1.76 -8.39
N MET A 128 15.45 -1.46 -7.28
CA MET A 128 16.91 -1.34 -7.21
C MET A 128 17.60 -2.66 -7.64
N GLY A 129 17.06 -3.80 -7.24
CA GLY A 129 17.49 -5.13 -7.68
C GLY A 129 17.33 -5.33 -9.20
N ARG A 130 16.17 -4.96 -9.76
CA ARG A 130 15.90 -5.02 -11.22
C ARG A 130 16.91 -4.16 -12.01
N ARG A 131 17.17 -2.93 -11.53
CA ARG A 131 18.15 -2.01 -12.13
C ARG A 131 19.57 -2.55 -12.05
N SER A 132 19.95 -3.15 -10.91
CA SER A 132 21.25 -3.82 -10.76
C SER A 132 21.47 -4.94 -11.79
N MET A 133 20.43 -5.74 -12.04
CA MET A 133 20.48 -6.76 -13.10
C MET A 133 20.57 -6.16 -14.49
N ALA A 134 19.88 -5.05 -14.76
CA ALA A 134 19.98 -4.33 -16.03
C ALA A 134 21.38 -3.77 -16.26
N TYR A 135 22.03 -3.20 -15.23
CA TYR A 135 23.41 -2.73 -15.29
C TYR A 135 24.37 -3.85 -15.69
N LYS A 136 24.25 -5.02 -15.03
CA LYS A 136 25.09 -6.19 -15.33
C LYS A 136 24.94 -6.65 -16.80
N ARG A 137 23.69 -6.66 -17.31
CA ARG A 137 23.42 -7.06 -18.71
C ARG A 137 23.98 -6.07 -19.71
N ALA A 138 23.91 -4.77 -19.40
CA ALA A 138 24.42 -3.70 -20.27
C ALA A 138 25.92 -3.44 -20.09
N GLY A 139 26.59 -4.05 -19.10
CA GLY A 139 28.02 -3.81 -18.81
C GLY A 139 28.34 -2.40 -18.30
N VAL A 140 27.37 -1.74 -17.65
CA VAL A 140 27.52 -0.37 -17.14
C VAL A 140 27.41 -0.30 -15.62
N SER A 141 27.80 0.82 -15.04
CA SER A 141 27.78 1.03 -13.58
C SER A 141 27.04 2.29 -13.13
N ARG A 142 26.60 3.14 -14.05
CA ARG A 142 25.92 4.40 -13.75
C ARG A 142 24.56 4.45 -14.44
N PHE A 143 23.63 5.16 -13.78
CA PHE A 143 22.26 5.32 -14.29
C PHE A 143 22.21 6.00 -15.67
N ALA A 144 23.01 7.06 -15.87
CA ALA A 144 23.10 7.75 -17.15
C ALA A 144 23.60 6.83 -18.29
N ASP A 145 24.58 5.98 -18.00
CA ASP A 145 25.13 5.05 -18.99
C ASP A 145 24.11 3.99 -19.41
N LEU A 146 23.30 3.47 -18.45
CA LEU A 146 22.23 2.53 -18.75
C LEU A 146 21.18 3.15 -19.68
N ARG A 147 20.83 4.42 -19.42
CA ARG A 147 19.89 5.17 -20.27
C ARG A 147 20.44 5.38 -21.69
N ALA A 148 21.71 5.72 -21.81
CA ALA A 148 22.38 5.89 -23.09
C ALA A 148 22.36 4.60 -23.93
N VAL A 149 22.72 3.47 -23.32
CA VAL A 149 22.66 2.15 -23.97
C VAL A 149 21.23 1.80 -24.40
N ALA A 150 20.24 2.05 -23.55
CA ALA A 150 18.83 1.79 -23.90
C ALA A 150 18.34 2.65 -25.07
N ALA A 151 18.78 3.90 -25.16
CA ALA A 151 18.46 4.81 -26.25
C ALA A 151 19.13 4.36 -27.58
N GLU A 152 20.42 3.98 -27.53
CA GLU A 152 21.16 3.48 -28.68
C GLU A 152 20.57 2.18 -29.28
N GLU A 153 20.08 1.29 -28.40
CA GLU A 153 19.45 0.02 -28.79
C GLU A 153 17.98 0.16 -29.20
N GLY A 154 17.40 1.37 -29.14
CA GLY A 154 15.98 1.60 -29.46
C GLY A 154 15.02 0.85 -28.53
N ARG A 155 15.42 0.54 -27.32
CA ARG A 155 14.66 -0.26 -26.34
C ARG A 155 13.56 0.54 -25.64
N GLY A 156 12.64 1.13 -26.41
CA GLY A 156 11.42 1.71 -25.84
C GLY A 156 11.64 2.97 -25.01
N ARG A 157 10.80 3.16 -23.96
CA ARG A 157 10.84 4.34 -23.10
C ARG A 157 12.07 4.34 -22.20
N PRO A 158 12.67 5.51 -21.94
CA PRO A 158 13.78 5.62 -21.02
C PRO A 158 13.36 5.20 -19.60
N LEU A 159 14.31 4.68 -18.83
CA LEU A 159 14.09 4.33 -17.43
C LEU A 159 13.99 5.62 -16.60
N PRO A 160 12.87 5.90 -15.90
CA PRO A 160 12.72 7.13 -15.13
C PRO A 160 13.58 7.14 -13.86
N ARG A 161 14.00 8.32 -13.41
CA ARG A 161 14.38 8.48 -12.01
C ARG A 161 13.17 8.31 -11.13
N VAL A 162 13.35 7.73 -9.95
CA VAL A 162 12.30 7.55 -8.96
C VAL A 162 12.53 8.53 -7.81
N LEU A 163 11.48 9.26 -7.45
CA LEU A 163 11.45 10.06 -6.24
C LEU A 163 10.36 9.54 -5.31
N CYS A 164 10.75 9.07 -4.14
CA CYS A 164 9.83 8.67 -3.09
C CYS A 164 9.77 9.77 -2.02
N VAL A 165 8.60 10.35 -1.82
CA VAL A 165 8.32 11.35 -0.80
C VAL A 165 7.52 10.70 0.32
N ILE A 166 8.03 10.74 1.54
CA ILE A 166 7.40 10.17 2.72
C ILE A 166 7.14 11.31 3.71
N ASP A 167 5.89 11.76 3.76
CA ASP A 167 5.49 12.75 4.77
C ASP A 167 5.11 12.07 6.07
N GLU A 168 5.55 12.63 7.20
CA GLU A 168 5.47 12.09 8.56
C GLU A 168 6.12 10.70 8.66
N PHE A 169 7.30 10.53 8.08
CA PHE A 169 8.01 9.24 8.01
C PHE A 169 8.26 8.58 9.38
N GLN A 170 8.28 9.34 10.48
CA GLN A 170 8.42 8.80 11.83
C GLN A 170 7.26 7.86 12.19
N VAL A 171 6.07 8.04 11.59
CA VAL A 171 4.91 7.15 11.82
C VAL A 171 5.20 5.76 11.24
N LEU A 172 5.81 5.68 10.05
CA LEU A 172 6.23 4.42 9.45
C LEU A 172 7.19 3.64 10.37
N LEU A 173 8.07 4.36 11.06
CA LEU A 173 9.11 3.80 11.92
C LEU A 173 8.72 3.75 13.40
N ALA A 174 7.46 4.09 13.73
CA ALA A 174 6.98 4.06 15.10
C ALA A 174 6.93 2.63 15.65
N GLY A 175 7.19 2.49 16.95
CA GLY A 175 7.21 1.20 17.63
C GLY A 175 8.57 0.50 17.61
N ASN A 176 8.66 -0.58 18.38
CA ASN A 176 9.84 -1.45 18.47
C ASN A 176 9.41 -2.87 18.10
N ASP A 177 9.05 -3.05 16.84
CA ASP A 177 8.46 -4.27 16.29
C ASP A 177 9.16 -4.70 14.98
N PRO A 178 8.91 -5.90 14.46
CA PRO A 178 9.53 -6.37 13.23
C PRO A 178 9.26 -5.46 12.02
N THR A 179 8.08 -4.84 11.92
CA THR A 179 7.73 -3.90 10.84
C THR A 179 8.64 -2.68 10.85
N ALA A 180 8.86 -2.05 12.03
CA ALA A 180 9.78 -0.92 12.17
C ALA A 180 11.22 -1.33 11.85
N ALA A 181 11.67 -2.46 12.35
CA ALA A 181 13.03 -2.96 12.12
C ALA A 181 13.30 -3.21 10.64
N GLU A 182 12.37 -3.83 9.93
CA GLU A 182 12.48 -4.06 8.49
C GLU A 182 12.44 -2.74 7.71
N ALA A 183 11.51 -1.83 8.03
CA ALA A 183 11.40 -0.51 7.39
C ALA A 183 12.70 0.30 7.52
N VAL A 184 13.33 0.30 8.70
CA VAL A 184 14.64 0.93 8.94
C VAL A 184 15.73 0.28 8.11
N GLY A 185 15.76 -1.05 8.00
CA GLY A 185 16.73 -1.77 7.18
C GLY A 185 16.62 -1.44 5.68
N LEU A 186 15.40 -1.41 5.16
CA LEU A 186 15.13 -1.04 3.77
C LEU A 186 15.44 0.44 3.50
N LEU A 187 15.05 1.32 4.42
CA LEU A 187 15.36 2.75 4.32
C LEU A 187 16.87 2.99 4.29
N GLU A 188 17.64 2.31 5.14
CA GLU A 188 19.11 2.36 5.11
C GLU A 188 19.69 1.87 3.78
N SER A 189 19.18 0.74 3.26
CA SER A 189 19.61 0.18 1.97
C SER A 189 19.36 1.18 0.83
N LEU A 190 18.15 1.74 0.76
CA LEU A 190 17.75 2.72 -0.24
C LEU A 190 18.55 4.03 -0.12
N ALA A 191 18.75 4.55 1.09
CA ALA A 191 19.50 5.77 1.31
C ALA A 191 20.98 5.63 0.86
N ARG A 192 21.60 4.47 1.14
CA ARG A 192 23.01 4.23 0.79
C ARG A 192 23.24 3.90 -0.68
N LYS A 193 22.33 3.17 -1.32
CA LYS A 193 22.54 2.60 -2.65
C LYS A 193 21.66 3.25 -3.73
N GLY A 194 20.48 3.77 -3.37
CA GLY A 194 19.45 4.24 -4.28
C GLY A 194 19.96 5.23 -5.31
N ARG A 195 20.84 6.16 -4.90
CA ARG A 195 21.41 7.17 -5.81
C ARG A 195 22.05 6.58 -7.06
N SER A 196 22.80 5.49 -6.91
CA SER A 196 23.47 4.84 -8.04
C SER A 196 22.50 4.21 -9.04
N TYR A 197 21.27 3.97 -8.62
CA TYR A 197 20.21 3.42 -9.43
C TYR A 197 19.12 4.45 -9.82
N GLY A 198 19.38 5.74 -9.57
CA GLY A 198 18.41 6.81 -9.87
C GLY A 198 17.17 6.78 -8.97
N ILE A 199 17.29 6.29 -7.73
CA ILE A 199 16.22 6.28 -6.71
C ILE A 199 16.58 7.28 -5.61
N HIS A 200 15.66 8.21 -5.37
CA HIS A 200 15.84 9.34 -4.46
C HIS A 200 14.74 9.36 -3.41
N LEU A 201 15.04 9.85 -2.21
CA LEU A 201 14.14 9.93 -1.09
C LEU A 201 13.97 11.37 -0.61
N VAL A 202 12.76 11.75 -0.26
CA VAL A 202 12.45 12.91 0.57
C VAL A 202 11.76 12.42 1.83
N LEU A 203 12.40 12.62 2.98
CA LEU A 203 11.82 12.33 4.29
C LEU A 203 11.34 13.62 4.93
N ALA A 204 10.06 13.74 5.15
CA ALA A 204 9.46 14.90 5.79
C ALA A 204 8.86 14.53 7.15
N SER A 205 9.04 15.40 8.14
CA SER A 205 8.58 15.14 9.50
C SER A 205 8.36 16.45 10.29
N GLN A 206 7.54 16.37 11.31
CA GLN A 206 7.44 17.44 12.32
C GLN A 206 8.60 17.36 13.31
N THR A 207 9.09 16.17 13.62
CA THR A 207 10.27 15.93 14.45
C THR A 207 10.99 14.66 14.00
N VAL A 208 12.30 14.69 14.07
CA VAL A 208 13.18 13.53 13.85
C VAL A 208 13.72 12.96 15.16
N LEU A 209 13.34 13.57 16.29
CA LEU A 209 13.71 13.13 17.63
C LEU A 209 12.70 12.07 18.15
N GLY A 210 13.19 11.18 19.01
CA GLY A 210 12.33 10.20 19.70
C GLY A 210 11.89 8.98 18.89
N VAL A 211 12.42 8.76 17.68
CA VAL A 211 12.14 7.55 16.88
C VAL A 211 13.11 6.45 17.31
N GLU A 212 12.69 5.57 18.23
CA GLU A 212 13.55 4.54 18.83
C GLU A 212 14.19 3.60 17.80
N ALA A 213 13.43 3.17 16.80
CA ALA A 213 13.90 2.27 15.76
C ALA A 213 15.11 2.84 14.96
N LEU A 214 15.29 4.17 14.96
CA LEU A 214 16.40 4.83 14.28
C LEU A 214 17.66 4.95 15.13
N TYR A 215 17.63 4.77 16.45
CA TYR A 215 18.78 5.11 17.30
C TYR A 215 20.09 4.44 16.87
N ALA A 216 20.05 3.17 16.53
CA ALA A 216 21.25 2.44 16.11
C ALA A 216 21.71 2.75 14.67
N LYS A 217 20.85 3.36 13.83
CA LYS A 217 21.07 3.55 12.40
C LYS A 217 20.96 5.00 11.95
N ARG A 218 20.71 5.92 12.89
CA ARG A 218 20.47 7.33 12.60
C ARG A 218 21.55 7.96 11.74
N ASP A 219 22.81 7.81 12.14
CA ASP A 219 23.95 8.42 11.44
C ASP A 219 24.18 7.76 10.08
N SER A 220 23.97 6.45 9.98
CA SER A 220 24.08 5.70 8.72
C SER A 220 23.03 6.13 7.70
N ILE A 221 21.82 6.42 8.15
CA ILE A 221 20.72 6.87 7.29
C ILE A 221 20.84 8.37 7.01
N PHE A 222 20.83 9.19 8.05
CA PHE A 222 20.76 10.65 7.90
C PHE A 222 22.03 11.26 7.32
N GLY A 223 23.17 10.58 7.44
CA GLY A 223 24.39 10.95 6.73
C GLY A 223 24.27 10.86 5.20
N GLN A 224 23.25 10.17 4.66
CA GLN A 224 22.97 10.10 3.23
C GLN A 224 22.03 11.23 2.74
N PHE A 225 21.60 12.14 3.64
CA PHE A 225 20.71 13.27 3.36
C PHE A 225 21.47 14.58 3.47
N PRO A 226 22.29 14.94 2.46
CA PRO A 226 23.10 16.16 2.50
C PRO A 226 22.23 17.42 2.40
N VAL A 227 21.06 17.36 1.75
CA VAL A 227 20.13 18.48 1.68
C VAL A 227 19.15 18.40 2.83
N ARG A 228 19.14 19.45 3.66
CA ARG A 228 18.23 19.58 4.78
C ARG A 228 17.48 20.90 4.70
N ILE A 229 16.15 20.82 4.77
CA ILE A 229 15.26 21.96 4.64
C ILE A 229 14.52 22.11 5.95
N ALA A 230 14.80 23.18 6.67
CA ALA A 230 14.15 23.48 7.95
C ALA A 230 13.15 24.63 7.77
N LEU A 231 11.88 24.32 7.92
CA LEU A 231 10.78 25.28 8.00
C LEU A 231 10.61 25.76 9.46
N PRO A 232 9.71 26.71 9.75
CA PRO A 232 9.46 27.16 11.11
C PRO A 232 9.22 26.00 12.08
N GLY A 233 10.03 25.94 13.14
CA GLY A 233 10.00 24.89 14.15
C GLY A 233 10.57 23.53 13.73
N GLY A 234 11.19 23.44 12.56
CA GLY A 234 11.83 22.21 12.04
C GLY A 234 13.36 22.19 12.14
N GLY A 235 13.92 22.94 13.07
CA GLY A 235 15.38 23.02 13.22
C GLY A 235 16.05 21.72 13.65
N ASP A 236 15.32 20.71 14.10
CA ASP A 236 15.83 19.40 14.50
C ASP A 236 16.34 18.53 13.33
N VAL A 237 16.05 18.90 12.08
CA VAL A 237 16.70 18.32 10.90
C VAL A 237 18.11 18.85 10.66
N LEU A 238 18.47 20.00 11.27
CA LEU A 238 19.80 20.57 11.25
C LEU A 238 20.65 19.96 12.38
N GLU A 239 21.94 20.23 12.35
CA GLU A 239 22.83 19.85 13.47
C GLU A 239 22.43 20.61 14.75
N PRO A 240 22.61 20.03 15.95
CA PRO A 240 22.16 20.62 17.22
C PRO A 240 22.71 22.03 17.51
N THR A 241 23.86 22.36 16.95
CA THR A 241 24.50 23.69 17.12
C THR A 241 24.05 24.71 16.08
N ASN A 242 23.21 24.27 15.09
CA ASN A 242 22.72 25.13 14.01
C ASN A 242 21.34 25.69 14.37
N ASP A 243 21.27 26.96 14.77
CA ASP A 243 20.03 27.64 15.13
C ASP A 243 19.49 28.55 14.02
N SER A 244 19.97 28.40 12.77
CA SER A 244 19.57 29.26 11.64
C SER A 244 18.08 29.22 11.30
N ALA A 245 17.38 28.16 11.67
CA ALA A 245 15.94 28.03 11.52
C ALA A 245 15.12 28.72 12.64
N ALA A 246 15.77 29.27 13.66
CA ALA A 246 15.09 29.95 14.76
C ALA A 246 14.44 31.27 14.28
N GLY A 247 13.14 31.41 14.62
CA GLY A 247 12.39 32.64 14.30
C GLY A 247 12.07 32.85 12.83
N LEU A 248 12.12 31.81 11.99
CA LEU A 248 11.69 31.89 10.59
C LEU A 248 10.20 32.27 10.49
N PRO A 249 9.83 33.18 9.59
CA PRO A 249 8.44 33.46 9.26
C PRO A 249 7.83 32.32 8.41
N LEU A 250 6.48 32.22 8.43
CA LEU A 250 5.77 31.32 7.52
C LEU A 250 6.09 31.63 6.06
N GLY A 251 6.08 30.60 5.20
CA GLY A 251 6.49 30.74 3.80
C GLY A 251 7.98 30.92 3.60
N SER A 252 8.80 30.59 4.61
CA SER A 252 10.25 30.62 4.52
C SER A 252 10.86 29.31 5.01
N ALA A 253 12.04 28.97 4.50
CA ALA A 253 12.81 27.82 4.92
C ALA A 253 14.31 28.13 4.91
N VAL A 254 15.05 27.48 5.80
CA VAL A 254 16.50 27.36 5.67
C VAL A 254 16.77 26.14 4.79
N VAL A 255 17.49 26.34 3.71
CA VAL A 255 18.03 25.28 2.86
C VAL A 255 19.52 25.12 3.15
N ASN A 256 19.89 23.96 3.66
CA ASN A 256 21.27 23.59 3.99
C ASN A 256 21.70 22.42 3.10
N THR A 257 22.85 22.54 2.42
CA THR A 257 23.35 21.50 1.49
C THR A 257 24.59 20.78 2.04
N ALA A 258 24.88 20.93 3.32
CA ALA A 258 26.03 20.32 4.00
C ALA A 258 25.59 19.42 5.19
N GLY A 259 24.50 18.69 5.06
CA GLY A 259 24.02 17.75 6.09
C GLY A 259 23.55 18.42 7.38
N GLY A 260 23.13 19.68 7.30
CA GLY A 260 22.67 20.44 8.47
C GLY A 260 23.79 21.12 9.24
N LEU A 261 25.05 20.97 8.80
CA LEU A 261 26.22 21.62 9.44
C LEU A 261 26.07 23.13 9.42
N GLY A 262 26.35 23.75 10.55
CA GLY A 262 26.30 25.19 10.71
C GLY A 262 26.70 25.54 12.14
N GLY A 263 26.59 26.81 12.48
CA GLY A 263 26.85 27.28 13.81
C GLY A 263 25.75 28.16 14.34
N PRO A 264 25.95 28.83 15.48
CA PRO A 264 25.06 29.87 15.96
C PRO A 264 24.77 30.90 14.88
N ARG A 265 23.61 31.56 14.99
CA ARG A 265 23.11 32.53 14.03
C ARG A 265 24.21 33.51 13.59
N GLY A 266 24.50 33.57 12.26
CA GLY A 266 25.54 34.37 11.68
C GLY A 266 26.87 33.65 11.42
N ALA A 267 27.05 32.39 11.84
CA ALA A 267 28.23 31.56 11.54
C ALA A 267 28.08 30.71 10.26
N THR A 268 27.00 30.84 9.52
CA THR A 268 26.69 30.12 8.29
C THR A 268 27.67 30.40 7.16
N ARG A 269 28.21 29.35 6.59
CA ARG A 269 29.27 29.40 5.58
C ARG A 269 28.74 28.95 4.24
N GLY A 270 28.27 29.84 3.41
CA GLY A 270 28.06 29.60 1.98
C GLY A 270 27.15 28.45 1.51
N HIS A 271 26.98 27.41 2.30
CA HIS A 271 26.17 26.22 2.02
C HIS A 271 24.72 26.30 2.56
N GLU A 272 24.38 27.44 3.17
CA GLU A 272 23.05 27.66 3.77
C GLU A 272 22.40 28.92 3.21
N ARG A 273 21.13 28.84 2.89
CA ARG A 273 20.31 29.95 2.36
C ARG A 273 18.95 29.98 3.02
N VAL A 274 18.48 31.15 3.37
CA VAL A 274 17.05 31.36 3.69
C VAL A 274 16.32 31.66 2.40
N VAL A 275 15.31 30.86 2.10
CA VAL A 275 14.45 31.01 0.93
C VAL A 275 13.04 31.37 1.34
N ARG A 276 12.34 32.09 0.46
CA ARG A 276 10.89 32.29 0.52
C ARG A 276 10.24 31.45 -0.57
N PHE A 277 9.11 30.81 -0.25
CA PHE A 277 8.34 30.01 -1.19
C PHE A 277 6.85 30.37 -1.09
N PRO A 278 6.08 30.25 -2.17
CA PRO A 278 4.66 30.58 -2.17
C PRO A 278 3.81 29.47 -1.52
N ASP A 279 2.62 29.84 -1.09
CA ASP A 279 1.55 28.87 -0.88
C ASP A 279 0.97 28.51 -2.27
N PRO A 280 1.09 27.25 -2.73
CA PRO A 280 0.58 26.83 -4.04
C PRO A 280 -0.95 26.95 -4.14
N HIS A 281 -1.66 26.88 -3.02
CA HIS A 281 -3.12 27.00 -2.96
C HIS A 281 -3.63 28.45 -2.90
N ALA A 282 -2.73 29.44 -2.83
CA ALA A 282 -3.12 30.85 -2.89
C ALA A 282 -3.79 31.22 -4.24
N ASP A 283 -3.46 30.50 -5.32
CA ASP A 283 -4.10 30.60 -6.63
C ASP A 283 -4.58 29.21 -7.09
N GLN A 284 -5.82 28.89 -6.71
CA GLN A 284 -6.47 27.63 -7.07
C GLN A 284 -6.65 27.45 -8.58
N GLY A 285 -6.84 28.56 -9.32
CA GLY A 285 -6.97 28.53 -10.78
C GLY A 285 -5.68 28.06 -11.43
N LEU A 286 -4.55 28.69 -11.10
CA LEU A 286 -3.23 28.32 -11.60
C LEU A 286 -2.88 26.86 -11.30
N LEU A 287 -3.13 26.41 -10.07
CA LEU A 287 -2.83 25.05 -9.64
C LEU A 287 -3.66 24.02 -10.43
N SER A 288 -4.96 24.27 -10.58
CA SER A 288 -5.86 23.42 -11.35
C SER A 288 -5.47 23.39 -12.83
N ASP A 289 -5.20 24.54 -13.43
CA ASP A 289 -4.80 24.66 -14.84
C ASP A 289 -3.50 23.90 -15.12
N LEU A 290 -2.51 24.03 -14.24
CA LEU A 290 -1.26 23.28 -14.35
C LEU A 290 -1.49 21.77 -14.29
N ARG A 291 -2.30 21.30 -13.33
CA ARG A 291 -2.63 19.88 -13.22
C ARG A 291 -3.33 19.38 -14.48
N HIS A 292 -4.32 20.10 -15.01
CA HIS A 292 -5.01 19.73 -16.24
C HIS A 292 -4.08 19.74 -17.46
N LYS A 293 -3.16 20.71 -17.53
CA LYS A 293 -2.14 20.79 -18.59
C LYS A 293 -1.21 19.59 -18.56
N LEU A 294 -0.68 19.22 -17.38
CA LEU A 294 0.15 18.02 -17.20
C LEU A 294 -0.60 16.75 -17.55
N TRP A 295 -1.85 16.62 -17.10
CA TRP A 295 -2.69 15.47 -17.40
C TRP A 295 -3.03 15.38 -18.90
N GLY A 296 -3.30 16.50 -19.55
CA GLY A 296 -3.58 16.58 -20.98
C GLY A 296 -2.39 16.18 -21.85
N ALA A 297 -1.16 16.47 -21.40
CA ALA A 297 0.08 16.14 -22.12
C ALA A 297 0.51 14.66 -21.98
N ARG A 298 -0.10 13.89 -21.08
CA ARG A 298 0.26 12.49 -20.84
C ARG A 298 -0.03 11.61 -22.06
N ASP A 299 0.61 10.45 -22.11
CA ASP A 299 0.18 9.37 -23.00
C ASP A 299 -1.29 8.99 -22.69
N PRO A 300 -2.19 8.98 -23.67
CA PRO A 300 -3.60 8.61 -23.48
C PRO A 300 -3.80 7.23 -22.84
N GLU A 301 -2.89 6.30 -23.04
CA GLU A 301 -2.92 4.95 -22.47
C GLU A 301 -2.35 4.87 -21.04
N SER A 302 -1.86 5.99 -20.49
CA SER A 302 -1.33 6.02 -19.12
C SER A 302 -2.43 5.68 -18.14
N LEU A 303 -2.14 4.77 -17.23
CA LEU A 303 -3.02 4.40 -16.12
C LEU A 303 -2.91 5.42 -14.98
N PRO A 304 -4.00 5.64 -14.23
CA PRO A 304 -3.94 6.42 -13.00
C PRO A 304 -2.99 5.77 -11.98
N PRO A 305 -2.49 6.53 -10.99
CA PRO A 305 -1.66 5.98 -9.94
C PRO A 305 -2.39 4.87 -9.17
N ARG A 306 -1.62 3.96 -8.60
CA ARG A 306 -2.14 3.04 -7.58
C ARG A 306 -2.38 3.84 -6.30
N ILE A 307 -3.62 3.85 -5.83
CA ILE A 307 -4.03 4.66 -4.69
C ILE A 307 -4.37 3.74 -3.53
N PHE A 308 -3.60 3.85 -2.45
CA PHE A 308 -3.94 3.23 -1.19
C PHE A 308 -4.56 4.29 -0.27
N ALA A 309 -5.82 4.08 0.11
CA ALA A 309 -6.51 4.88 1.11
C ALA A 309 -6.82 3.98 2.31
N GLY A 310 -6.13 4.21 3.43
CA GLY A 310 -6.18 3.32 4.59
C GLY A 310 -7.58 3.15 5.19
N TYR A 311 -8.44 4.15 5.05
CA TYR A 311 -9.82 4.14 5.54
C TYR A 311 -10.82 3.53 4.56
N ALA A 312 -10.48 3.38 3.27
CA ALA A 312 -11.44 3.00 2.24
C ALA A 312 -11.84 1.53 2.38
N GLN A 313 -13.14 1.29 2.38
CA GLN A 313 -13.71 -0.04 2.26
C GLN A 313 -13.45 -0.61 0.86
N GLN A 314 -13.36 -1.93 0.77
CA GLN A 314 -13.16 -2.64 -0.49
C GLN A 314 -14.36 -3.52 -0.78
N HIS A 315 -14.83 -3.49 -2.03
CA HIS A 315 -16.00 -4.25 -2.46
C HIS A 315 -15.63 -5.26 -3.54
N LEU A 316 -16.18 -6.47 -3.45
CA LEU A 316 -15.90 -7.54 -4.39
C LEU A 316 -16.26 -7.14 -5.83
N ALA A 317 -17.37 -6.42 -6.03
CA ALA A 317 -17.84 -5.99 -7.35
C ALA A 317 -16.82 -5.11 -8.10
N ASP A 318 -15.94 -4.41 -7.37
CA ASP A 318 -14.90 -3.55 -7.94
C ASP A 318 -13.60 -4.31 -8.24
N ASP A 319 -13.49 -5.56 -7.82
CA ASP A 319 -12.28 -6.35 -8.00
C ASP A 319 -12.11 -6.83 -9.46
N PRO A 320 -10.96 -6.54 -10.10
CA PRO A 320 -10.73 -6.95 -11.50
C PRO A 320 -10.61 -8.47 -11.66
N THR A 321 -10.16 -9.20 -10.62
CA THR A 321 -10.07 -10.66 -10.65
C THR A 321 -11.46 -11.27 -10.62
N TYR A 322 -12.36 -10.72 -9.80
CA TYR A 322 -13.76 -11.14 -9.78
C TYR A 322 -14.46 -10.87 -11.11
N ARG A 323 -14.30 -9.67 -11.67
CA ARG A 323 -14.84 -9.33 -13.00
C ARG A 323 -14.32 -10.25 -14.10
N ALA A 324 -13.04 -10.63 -14.02
CA ALA A 324 -12.45 -11.60 -14.95
C ALA A 324 -13.06 -12.99 -14.78
N ALA A 325 -13.34 -13.44 -13.56
CA ALA A 325 -13.99 -14.71 -13.28
C ALA A 325 -15.43 -14.72 -13.82
N LEU A 326 -16.20 -13.65 -13.59
CA LEU A 326 -17.56 -13.50 -14.17
C LEU A 326 -17.57 -13.57 -15.69
N ALA A 327 -16.51 -13.09 -16.34
CA ALA A 327 -16.29 -13.16 -17.79
C ALA A 327 -15.73 -14.53 -18.27
N GLY A 328 -15.68 -15.55 -17.40
CA GLY A 328 -15.19 -16.90 -17.74
C GLY A 328 -13.68 -17.02 -17.93
N ARG A 329 -12.88 -16.08 -17.40
CA ARG A 329 -11.41 -16.06 -17.53
C ARG A 329 -10.68 -16.58 -16.29
N ALA A 330 -11.39 -17.20 -15.35
CA ALA A 330 -10.78 -17.84 -14.20
C ALA A 330 -10.04 -19.13 -14.62
N SER A 331 -8.84 -19.33 -14.10
CA SER A 331 -8.03 -20.52 -14.39
C SER A 331 -8.23 -21.65 -13.38
N ARG A 332 -8.73 -21.34 -12.17
CA ARG A 332 -8.96 -22.27 -11.07
C ARG A 332 -9.95 -21.70 -10.05
N PRO A 333 -10.63 -22.54 -9.29
CA PRO A 333 -11.51 -22.08 -8.19
C PRO A 333 -10.69 -21.35 -7.13
N THR A 334 -11.09 -20.12 -6.82
CA THR A 334 -10.35 -19.26 -5.90
C THR A 334 -11.32 -18.40 -5.10
N ALA A 335 -11.18 -18.42 -3.78
CA ALA A 335 -11.87 -17.52 -2.88
C ALA A 335 -11.14 -16.18 -2.82
N LEU A 336 -11.81 -15.09 -3.15
CA LEU A 336 -11.30 -13.72 -3.06
C LEU A 336 -11.76 -13.10 -1.74
N LEU A 337 -10.82 -12.57 -0.96
CA LEU A 337 -11.04 -12.21 0.44
C LEU A 337 -10.90 -10.70 0.72
N GLY A 338 -10.29 -9.97 -0.20
CA GLY A 338 -9.99 -8.56 -0.04
C GLY A 338 -8.85 -8.09 -0.93
N ARG A 339 -8.25 -6.96 -0.55
CA ARG A 339 -7.06 -6.38 -1.20
C ARG A 339 -5.84 -6.56 -0.31
N MET A 340 -4.75 -7.02 -0.88
CA MET A 340 -3.46 -7.02 -0.18
C MET A 340 -2.94 -5.59 -0.01
N ILE A 341 -2.23 -5.35 1.08
CA ILE A 341 -1.53 -4.09 1.30
C ILE A 341 -0.18 -4.17 0.60
N ASP A 342 -0.19 -4.01 -0.71
CA ASP A 342 0.98 -3.90 -1.58
C ASP A 342 0.81 -2.74 -2.57
N VAL A 343 1.88 -2.36 -3.26
CA VAL A 343 1.84 -1.23 -4.22
C VAL A 343 0.87 -1.50 -5.37
N SER A 344 0.69 -2.75 -5.75
CA SER A 344 -0.21 -3.14 -6.85
C SER A 344 -1.66 -3.25 -6.41
N LEU A 345 -1.94 -3.21 -5.11
CA LEU A 345 -3.25 -3.49 -4.50
C LEU A 345 -3.82 -4.81 -5.03
N SER A 346 -3.00 -5.85 -4.97
CA SER A 346 -3.33 -7.17 -5.48
C SER A 346 -4.52 -7.77 -4.74
N THR A 347 -5.29 -8.60 -5.43
CA THR A 347 -6.40 -9.32 -4.78
C THR A 347 -5.86 -10.38 -3.82
N ALA A 348 -6.34 -10.37 -2.58
CA ALA A 348 -6.08 -11.43 -1.61
C ALA A 348 -6.92 -12.65 -1.97
N ALA A 349 -6.27 -13.70 -2.45
CA ALA A 349 -6.89 -14.85 -3.04
C ALA A 349 -6.41 -16.16 -2.37
N PHE A 350 -7.35 -17.06 -2.11
CA PHE A 350 -7.08 -18.39 -1.58
C PHE A 350 -7.58 -19.47 -2.56
N PRO A 351 -6.69 -20.27 -3.18
CA PRO A 351 -7.10 -21.31 -4.13
C PRO A 351 -7.75 -22.50 -3.41
N LEU A 352 -8.76 -23.07 -4.04
CA LEU A 352 -9.47 -24.26 -3.59
C LEU A 352 -9.24 -25.40 -4.59
N ASP A 353 -8.05 -25.98 -4.53
CA ASP A 353 -7.62 -27.11 -5.35
C ASP A 353 -7.69 -28.43 -4.56
N SER A 354 -7.29 -29.55 -5.17
CA SER A 354 -7.32 -30.88 -4.56
C SER A 354 -6.22 -31.14 -3.52
N SER A 355 -5.39 -30.14 -3.19
CA SER A 355 -4.35 -30.31 -2.18
C SER A 355 -4.95 -30.48 -0.78
N PRO A 356 -4.30 -31.26 0.13
CA PRO A 356 -4.80 -31.48 1.47
C PRO A 356 -5.10 -30.17 2.22
N GLY A 357 -6.17 -30.16 3.00
CA GLY A 357 -6.52 -28.99 3.83
C GLY A 357 -7.00 -27.75 3.08
N ARG A 358 -7.27 -27.82 1.78
CA ARG A 358 -7.79 -26.66 1.00
C ARG A 358 -9.24 -26.31 1.39
N HIS A 359 -9.40 -25.90 2.63
CA HIS A 359 -10.57 -25.30 3.25
C HIS A 359 -10.25 -23.91 3.75
N LEU A 360 -11.26 -23.07 3.89
CA LEU A 360 -11.13 -21.69 4.37
C LEU A 360 -11.93 -21.51 5.66
N ALA A 361 -11.27 -21.07 6.71
CA ALA A 361 -11.91 -20.62 7.94
C ALA A 361 -11.69 -19.11 8.14
N ILE A 362 -12.78 -18.40 8.34
CA ILE A 362 -12.83 -16.98 8.69
C ILE A 362 -13.12 -16.90 10.17
N LEU A 363 -12.24 -16.28 10.94
CA LEU A 363 -12.23 -16.30 12.40
C LEU A 363 -12.37 -14.89 12.97
N GLY A 364 -13.36 -14.69 13.83
CA GLY A 364 -13.61 -13.42 14.50
C GLY A 364 -15.11 -13.12 14.67
N SER A 365 -15.44 -12.38 15.71
CA SER A 365 -16.82 -12.12 16.13
C SER A 365 -17.51 -10.98 15.38
N GLN A 366 -16.80 -10.24 14.53
CA GLN A 366 -17.37 -9.11 13.79
C GLN A 366 -18.22 -9.60 12.60
N GLN A 367 -19.28 -8.87 12.28
CA GLN A 367 -20.13 -9.12 11.13
C GLN A 367 -19.36 -9.14 9.79
N THR A 368 -18.29 -8.40 9.68
CA THR A 368 -17.36 -8.47 8.54
C THR A 368 -16.97 -9.90 8.18
N GLY A 369 -16.97 -10.84 9.15
CA GLY A 369 -16.72 -12.25 8.88
C GLY A 369 -17.75 -12.89 7.96
N SER A 370 -19.03 -12.56 8.11
CA SER A 370 -20.08 -13.02 7.21
C SER A 370 -19.99 -12.39 5.82
N GLU A 371 -19.61 -11.11 5.74
CA GLU A 371 -19.44 -10.38 4.48
C GLU A 371 -18.26 -10.92 3.66
N VAL A 372 -17.15 -11.24 4.31
CA VAL A 372 -16.02 -11.88 3.63
C VAL A 372 -16.35 -13.29 3.19
N LEU A 373 -17.12 -14.05 3.98
CA LEU A 373 -17.58 -15.38 3.57
C LEU A 373 -18.48 -15.31 2.34
N ASP A 374 -19.40 -14.35 2.30
CA ASP A 374 -20.24 -14.07 1.14
C ASP A 374 -19.39 -13.75 -0.10
N ALA A 375 -18.43 -12.83 0.01
CA ALA A 375 -17.52 -12.47 -1.07
C ALA A 375 -16.69 -13.68 -1.56
N ALA A 376 -16.18 -14.49 -0.64
CA ALA A 376 -15.43 -15.70 -0.95
C ALA A 376 -16.31 -16.71 -1.74
N ALA A 377 -17.54 -16.94 -1.30
CA ALA A 377 -18.45 -17.88 -1.95
C ALA A 377 -18.87 -17.40 -3.35
N ARG A 378 -19.23 -16.12 -3.52
CA ARG A 378 -19.55 -15.51 -4.82
C ARG A 378 -18.39 -15.64 -5.80
N SER A 379 -17.18 -15.36 -5.35
CA SER A 379 -15.98 -15.43 -6.20
C SER A 379 -15.67 -16.86 -6.64
N VAL A 380 -15.86 -17.85 -5.75
CA VAL A 380 -15.72 -19.26 -6.11
C VAL A 380 -16.79 -19.68 -7.12
N ALA A 381 -18.04 -19.29 -6.91
CA ALA A 381 -19.13 -19.60 -7.84
C ALA A 381 -18.89 -19.03 -9.24
N ALA A 382 -18.29 -17.82 -9.33
CA ALA A 382 -17.94 -17.19 -10.59
C ALA A 382 -16.83 -17.91 -11.35
N CYS A 383 -15.97 -18.69 -10.67
CA CYS A 383 -14.89 -19.45 -11.30
C CYS A 383 -15.37 -20.69 -12.07
N HIS A 384 -16.61 -21.13 -11.84
CA HIS A 384 -17.17 -22.33 -12.45
C HIS A 384 -18.07 -22.02 -13.64
N ALA A 385 -18.07 -22.90 -14.64
CA ALA A 385 -19.06 -22.84 -15.71
C ALA A 385 -20.48 -22.98 -15.15
N PRO A 386 -21.49 -22.39 -15.80
CA PRO A 386 -22.84 -22.44 -15.28
C PRO A 386 -23.37 -23.88 -15.11
N ARG A 387 -24.01 -24.15 -13.98
CA ARG A 387 -24.63 -25.43 -13.62
C ARG A 387 -23.68 -26.64 -13.58
N THR A 388 -22.42 -26.41 -13.26
CA THR A 388 -21.42 -27.48 -13.15
C THR A 388 -21.05 -27.83 -11.71
N THR A 389 -21.50 -27.04 -10.74
CA THR A 389 -20.99 -27.15 -9.36
C THR A 389 -22.12 -26.96 -8.35
N ARG A 390 -22.06 -27.74 -7.28
CA ARG A 390 -23.03 -27.74 -6.19
C ARG A 390 -22.53 -26.89 -5.02
N PHE A 391 -23.41 -26.05 -4.50
CA PHE A 391 -23.19 -25.21 -3.31
C PHE A 391 -24.21 -25.56 -2.24
N VAL A 392 -23.76 -25.86 -1.04
CA VAL A 392 -24.57 -26.07 0.14
C VAL A 392 -24.40 -24.87 1.04
N ILE A 393 -25.47 -24.18 1.39
CA ILE A 393 -25.42 -22.97 2.20
C ILE A 393 -26.20 -23.21 3.49
N ALA A 394 -25.56 -22.90 4.64
CA ALA A 394 -26.19 -22.96 5.94
C ALA A 394 -25.90 -21.69 6.73
N SER A 395 -26.91 -21.13 7.39
CA SER A 395 -26.73 -20.12 8.43
C SER A 395 -27.18 -20.68 9.77
N LEU A 396 -26.31 -20.57 10.76
CA LEU A 396 -26.55 -21.06 12.13
C LEU A 396 -26.70 -19.91 13.12
N VAL A 397 -26.68 -18.68 12.63
CA VAL A 397 -26.73 -17.44 13.41
C VAL A 397 -27.53 -16.37 12.69
N ALA A 398 -28.33 -15.62 13.44
CA ALA A 398 -29.21 -14.59 12.86
C ALA A 398 -28.44 -13.50 12.06
N GLU A 399 -27.21 -13.19 12.48
CA GLU A 399 -26.34 -12.22 11.81
C GLU A 399 -25.94 -12.66 10.39
N GLY A 400 -26.03 -13.95 10.09
CA GLY A 400 -25.71 -14.51 8.76
C GLY A 400 -26.92 -14.75 7.87
N ASP A 401 -28.14 -14.73 8.41
CA ASP A 401 -29.35 -15.21 7.70
C ASP A 401 -29.65 -14.43 6.43
N VAL A 402 -29.55 -13.10 6.48
CA VAL A 402 -29.84 -12.24 5.33
C VAL A 402 -28.83 -12.48 4.22
N LEU A 403 -27.52 -12.43 4.55
CA LEU A 403 -26.47 -12.66 3.57
C LEU A 403 -26.50 -14.08 3.00
N ALA A 404 -26.80 -15.09 3.81
CA ALA A 404 -26.93 -16.47 3.35
C ALA A 404 -28.09 -16.63 2.35
N ALA A 405 -29.21 -15.95 2.59
CA ALA A 405 -30.36 -15.98 1.69
C ALA A 405 -30.07 -15.28 0.35
N GLU A 406 -29.49 -14.07 0.40
CA GLU A 406 -29.08 -13.31 -0.79
C GLU A 406 -28.02 -14.07 -1.60
N LEU A 407 -27.03 -14.65 -0.93
CA LEU A 407 -26.00 -15.48 -1.55
C LEU A 407 -26.61 -16.70 -2.25
N ALA A 408 -27.56 -17.38 -1.59
CA ALA A 408 -28.23 -18.55 -2.17
C ALA A 408 -29.01 -18.18 -3.43
N GLU A 409 -29.76 -17.08 -3.41
CA GLU A 409 -30.49 -16.58 -4.57
C GLU A 409 -29.55 -16.24 -5.73
N GLU A 410 -28.49 -15.49 -5.47
CA GLU A 410 -27.55 -15.07 -6.53
C GLU A 410 -26.81 -16.27 -7.13
N ILE A 411 -26.28 -17.19 -6.29
CA ILE A 411 -25.55 -18.35 -6.80
C ILE A 411 -26.50 -19.28 -7.58
N ALA A 412 -27.77 -19.38 -7.19
CA ALA A 412 -28.76 -20.24 -7.87
C ALA A 412 -29.00 -19.83 -9.34
N HIS A 413 -28.74 -18.57 -9.71
CA HIS A 413 -28.78 -18.14 -11.12
C HIS A 413 -27.69 -18.81 -11.98
N ARG A 414 -26.62 -19.28 -11.36
CA ARG A 414 -25.45 -19.82 -12.07
C ARG A 414 -25.14 -21.27 -11.73
N GLN A 415 -25.41 -21.74 -10.52
CA GLN A 415 -24.97 -23.03 -9.99
C GLN A 415 -26.11 -23.76 -9.31
N GLU A 416 -25.92 -25.04 -8.94
CA GLU A 416 -26.82 -25.77 -8.08
C GLU A 416 -26.68 -25.32 -6.63
N VAL A 417 -27.76 -24.91 -5.99
CA VAL A 417 -27.78 -24.47 -4.60
C VAL A 417 -28.74 -25.30 -3.76
N VAL A 418 -28.26 -25.71 -2.58
CA VAL A 418 -29.05 -26.37 -1.55
C VAL A 418 -28.91 -25.59 -0.25
N VAL A 419 -30.00 -25.08 0.28
CA VAL A 419 -30.03 -24.42 1.59
C VAL A 419 -30.45 -25.44 2.64
N VAL A 420 -29.67 -25.54 3.71
CA VAL A 420 -29.90 -26.50 4.80
C VAL A 420 -29.88 -25.83 6.17
N ASP A 421 -30.60 -26.40 7.11
CA ASP A 421 -30.52 -26.08 8.54
C ASP A 421 -29.41 -26.89 9.24
N ALA A 422 -29.27 -26.73 10.55
CA ALA A 422 -28.27 -27.44 11.34
C ALA A 422 -28.36 -28.97 11.25
N ALA A 423 -29.58 -29.54 11.07
CA ALA A 423 -29.77 -30.97 10.94
C ALA A 423 -29.33 -31.46 9.55
N GLY A 424 -29.71 -30.76 8.50
CA GLY A 424 -29.26 -31.00 7.13
C GLY A 424 -27.76 -30.84 6.94
N LEU A 425 -27.15 -29.88 7.65
CA LEU A 425 -25.71 -29.65 7.60
C LEU A 425 -24.91 -30.89 8.04
N SER A 426 -25.33 -31.61 9.07
CA SER A 426 -24.67 -32.83 9.52
C SER A 426 -24.59 -33.89 8.41
N ALA A 427 -25.65 -34.07 7.65
CA ALA A 427 -25.67 -34.99 6.51
C ALA A 427 -24.73 -34.54 5.39
N GLU A 428 -24.70 -33.23 5.12
CA GLU A 428 -23.82 -32.63 4.10
C GLU A 428 -22.32 -32.67 4.45
N LEU A 429 -21.98 -32.54 5.73
CA LEU A 429 -20.58 -32.68 6.20
C LEU A 429 -20.11 -34.15 6.11
N ALA A 430 -21.01 -35.11 6.24
CA ALA A 430 -20.71 -36.54 6.10
C ALA A 430 -20.79 -37.03 4.63
N SER A 431 -21.25 -36.19 3.72
CA SER A 431 -21.45 -36.53 2.30
C SER A 431 -20.14 -36.55 1.53
N ASP A 432 -19.97 -37.54 0.66
CA ASP A 432 -18.84 -37.65 -0.27
C ASP A 432 -19.00 -36.83 -1.56
N GLN A 433 -20.14 -36.13 -1.71
CA GLN A 433 -20.41 -35.36 -2.93
C GLN A 433 -19.45 -34.17 -3.07
N PRO A 434 -18.91 -33.94 -4.29
CA PRO A 434 -18.08 -32.76 -4.57
C PRO A 434 -18.91 -31.48 -4.47
N GLY A 435 -18.24 -30.34 -4.30
CA GLY A 435 -18.86 -29.02 -4.21
C GLY A 435 -18.46 -28.28 -2.94
N TYR A 436 -19.11 -27.17 -2.71
CA TYR A 436 -18.75 -26.22 -1.66
C TYR A 436 -19.79 -26.18 -0.57
N ARG A 437 -19.36 -26.25 0.71
CA ARG A 437 -20.18 -26.04 1.90
C ARG A 437 -19.84 -24.66 2.45
N ILE A 438 -20.83 -23.77 2.47
CA ILE A 438 -20.70 -22.39 2.94
C ILE A 438 -21.50 -22.27 4.23
N VAL A 439 -20.82 -22.05 5.37
CA VAL A 439 -21.47 -22.10 6.67
C VAL A 439 -21.23 -20.80 7.45
N PHE A 440 -22.28 -20.05 7.67
CA PHE A 440 -22.29 -18.84 8.49
C PHE A 440 -22.50 -19.20 9.96
N GLY A 441 -21.58 -18.75 10.84
CA GLY A 441 -21.66 -18.94 12.28
C GLY A 441 -21.49 -20.40 12.73
N MET A 442 -20.51 -21.11 12.18
CA MET A 442 -20.31 -22.53 12.43
C MET A 442 -20.07 -22.91 13.90
N ASP A 443 -19.60 -21.95 14.71
CA ASP A 443 -19.47 -22.10 16.17
C ASP A 443 -20.80 -22.22 16.90
N ALA A 444 -21.92 -21.85 16.30
CA ALA A 444 -23.26 -22.00 16.87
C ALA A 444 -23.90 -23.35 16.60
N ALA A 445 -23.21 -24.25 15.89
CA ALA A 445 -23.74 -25.57 15.57
C ALA A 445 -24.11 -26.34 16.86
N PRO A 446 -25.32 -26.96 16.91
CA PRO A 446 -25.72 -27.77 18.06
C PRO A 446 -24.83 -29.01 18.20
N PRO A 447 -24.80 -29.65 19.39
CA PRO A 447 -24.05 -30.88 19.59
C PRO A 447 -24.39 -31.95 18.55
N GLY A 448 -23.37 -32.56 17.95
CA GLY A 448 -23.52 -33.59 16.92
C GLY A 448 -23.75 -33.10 15.49
N ALA A 449 -24.08 -31.83 15.29
CA ALA A 449 -24.28 -31.28 13.93
C ALA A 449 -22.99 -31.21 13.11
N LEU A 450 -21.83 -31.26 13.76
CA LEU A 450 -20.51 -31.27 13.12
C LEU A 450 -19.90 -32.68 13.00
N SER A 451 -20.68 -33.71 13.14
CA SER A 451 -20.26 -35.10 12.99
C SER A 451 -19.64 -35.37 11.65
N GLY A 452 -18.90 -35.60 11.02
CA GLY A 452 -18.36 -35.66 9.64
C GLY A 452 -17.36 -34.55 9.32
N LEU A 453 -17.33 -33.48 10.09
CA LEU A 453 -16.46 -32.33 9.81
C LEU A 453 -14.99 -32.75 9.63
N ARG A 454 -14.40 -33.50 10.58
CA ARG A 454 -13.00 -33.89 10.52
C ARG A 454 -12.68 -34.82 9.35
N GLN A 455 -13.63 -35.63 8.92
CA GLN A 455 -13.46 -36.46 7.73
C GLN A 455 -13.48 -35.59 6.47
N LEU A 456 -14.43 -34.68 6.35
CA LEU A 456 -14.48 -33.72 5.25
C LEU A 456 -13.16 -32.90 5.16
N LEU A 457 -12.66 -32.40 6.27
CA LEU A 457 -11.43 -31.59 6.29
C LEU A 457 -10.21 -32.37 5.77
N ARG A 458 -10.07 -33.66 6.10
CA ARG A 458 -8.95 -34.50 5.66
C ARG A 458 -9.09 -35.02 4.24
N GLU A 459 -10.27 -35.48 3.87
CA GLU A 459 -10.50 -36.24 2.63
C GLU A 459 -11.19 -35.42 1.53
N GLY A 460 -11.93 -34.37 1.92
CA GLY A 460 -12.77 -33.58 1.02
C GLY A 460 -12.02 -33.00 -0.18
N PRO A 461 -10.90 -32.28 -0.01
CA PRO A 461 -10.23 -31.63 -1.13
C PRO A 461 -9.84 -32.60 -2.25
N SER A 462 -9.39 -33.81 -1.94
CA SER A 462 -9.04 -34.82 -2.95
C SER A 462 -10.24 -35.26 -3.80
N ARG A 463 -11.48 -35.07 -3.30
CA ARG A 463 -12.75 -35.36 -3.97
C ARG A 463 -13.42 -34.11 -4.55
N GLY A 464 -12.76 -32.94 -4.44
CA GLY A 464 -13.35 -31.66 -4.84
C GLY A 464 -14.45 -31.16 -3.90
N ALA A 465 -14.42 -31.58 -2.63
CA ALA A 465 -15.35 -31.14 -1.59
C ALA A 465 -14.64 -30.16 -0.64
N HIS A 466 -15.11 -28.92 -0.59
CA HIS A 466 -14.46 -27.85 0.18
C HIS A 466 -15.44 -27.22 1.17
N LEU A 467 -14.90 -26.76 2.30
CA LEU A 467 -15.61 -26.00 3.32
C LEU A 467 -15.08 -24.56 3.36
N LEU A 468 -15.98 -23.60 3.27
CA LEU A 468 -15.74 -22.20 3.60
C LEU A 468 -16.65 -21.87 4.79
N SER A 469 -16.08 -21.41 5.89
CA SER A 469 -16.83 -21.25 7.13
C SER A 469 -16.44 -20.03 7.91
N TRP A 470 -17.43 -19.35 8.50
CA TRP A 470 -17.23 -18.29 9.45
C TRP A 470 -17.44 -18.79 10.88
N TRP A 471 -16.48 -18.52 11.75
CA TRP A 471 -16.45 -18.87 13.17
C TRP A 471 -16.26 -17.60 13.99
N ARG A 472 -17.20 -17.29 14.86
CA ARG A 472 -17.11 -16.12 15.75
C ARG A 472 -16.12 -16.33 16.89
N GLY A 473 -15.79 -17.59 17.22
CA GLY A 473 -14.89 -17.98 18.32
C GLY A 473 -13.77 -18.91 17.87
N VAL A 474 -12.55 -18.52 18.14
CA VAL A 474 -11.32 -19.29 17.83
C VAL A 474 -11.26 -20.60 18.62
N ARG A 475 -11.73 -20.58 19.88
CA ARG A 475 -11.70 -21.77 20.74
C ARG A 475 -12.52 -22.90 20.17
N ARG A 476 -13.80 -22.63 19.81
CA ARG A 476 -14.67 -23.66 19.24
C ARG A 476 -14.13 -24.20 17.91
N PHE A 477 -13.60 -23.36 17.06
CA PHE A 477 -12.90 -23.78 15.85
C PHE A 477 -11.78 -24.78 16.16
N SER A 478 -10.91 -24.44 17.10
CA SER A 478 -9.79 -25.32 17.49
C SER A 478 -10.27 -26.67 18.03
N GLU A 479 -11.28 -26.68 18.91
CA GLU A 479 -11.84 -27.89 19.50
C GLU A 479 -12.46 -28.82 18.42
N GLU A 480 -13.23 -28.27 17.50
CA GLU A 480 -13.93 -29.04 16.46
C GLU A 480 -12.99 -29.55 15.36
N THR A 481 -11.96 -28.81 15.00
CA THR A 481 -10.98 -29.22 13.98
C THR A 481 -9.87 -30.13 14.50
N GLY A 482 -9.84 -30.45 15.80
CA GLY A 482 -8.86 -31.36 16.39
C GLY A 482 -7.62 -30.70 17.02
N GLY A 483 -7.68 -29.43 17.29
CA GLY A 483 -6.62 -28.68 17.99
C GLY A 483 -5.29 -28.69 17.23
N SER A 484 -4.20 -28.97 17.94
CA SER A 484 -2.86 -29.01 17.33
C SER A 484 -2.67 -30.15 16.31
N LEU A 485 -3.43 -31.24 16.45
CA LEU A 485 -3.33 -32.40 15.55
C LEU A 485 -4.06 -32.18 14.21
N GLY A 486 -5.09 -31.34 14.19
CA GLY A 486 -5.87 -31.04 13.00
C GLY A 486 -5.47 -29.70 12.33
N ARG A 487 -4.34 -29.11 12.72
CA ARG A 487 -3.91 -27.81 12.18
C ARG A 487 -3.78 -27.78 10.68
N GLU A 488 -3.29 -28.85 10.08
CA GLU A 488 -3.04 -28.93 8.64
C GLU A 488 -4.29 -29.23 7.83
N ASP A 489 -5.37 -29.63 8.50
CA ASP A 489 -6.63 -29.99 7.84
C ASP A 489 -7.41 -28.73 7.36
N VAL A 490 -7.01 -27.52 7.77
CA VAL A 490 -7.53 -26.24 7.24
C VAL A 490 -6.34 -25.33 6.89
N ALA A 491 -6.07 -25.20 5.60
CA ALA A 491 -4.91 -24.44 5.12
C ALA A 491 -5.16 -22.94 5.03
N GLY A 492 -6.40 -22.50 4.77
CA GLY A 492 -6.77 -21.09 4.67
C GLY A 492 -7.35 -20.57 5.99
N LEU A 493 -6.67 -19.61 6.61
CA LEU A 493 -7.14 -18.95 7.83
C LEU A 493 -7.18 -17.45 7.61
N LEU A 494 -8.33 -16.83 7.84
CA LEU A 494 -8.48 -15.38 7.85
C LEU A 494 -8.90 -14.94 9.25
N PHE A 495 -8.10 -14.11 9.87
CA PHE A 495 -8.34 -13.58 11.22
C PHE A 495 -8.87 -12.14 11.14
N LEU A 496 -10.04 -11.92 11.75
CA LEU A 496 -10.68 -10.63 11.92
C LEU A 496 -10.79 -10.35 13.41
N ASN A 497 -10.30 -9.23 13.90
CA ASN A 497 -10.44 -8.84 15.31
C ASN A 497 -10.11 -9.97 16.33
N VAL A 498 -9.18 -10.84 15.97
CA VAL A 498 -8.68 -11.91 16.84
C VAL A 498 -7.41 -11.43 17.52
N PRO A 499 -7.28 -11.54 18.87
CA PRO A 499 -6.07 -11.13 19.58
C PRO A 499 -4.80 -11.82 19.06
N GLN A 500 -3.67 -11.11 19.07
CA GLN A 500 -2.37 -11.63 18.63
C GLN A 500 -1.98 -12.93 19.34
N SER A 501 -2.28 -13.06 20.64
CA SER A 501 -2.01 -14.28 21.41
C SER A 501 -2.69 -15.51 20.82
N ASP A 502 -3.94 -15.38 20.42
CA ASP A 502 -4.72 -16.49 19.88
C ASP A 502 -4.25 -16.85 18.46
N VAL A 503 -3.93 -15.83 17.64
CA VAL A 503 -3.33 -16.04 16.32
C VAL A 503 -1.98 -16.75 16.44
N THR A 504 -1.11 -16.30 17.36
CA THR A 504 0.18 -16.92 17.64
C THR A 504 0.02 -18.39 18.05
N LEU A 505 -0.94 -18.68 18.93
CA LEU A 505 -1.24 -20.05 19.37
C LEU A 505 -1.72 -20.92 18.19
N MET A 506 -2.59 -20.40 17.36
CA MET A 506 -3.13 -21.11 16.20
C MET A 506 -2.09 -21.37 15.11
N LEU A 507 -1.23 -20.42 14.84
CA LEU A 507 -0.18 -20.57 13.83
C LEU A 507 1.05 -21.31 14.37
N GLY A 508 1.21 -21.39 15.70
CA GLY A 508 2.36 -22.04 16.36
C GLY A 508 3.66 -21.26 16.24
N ARG A 509 3.59 -19.99 15.87
CA ARG A 509 4.71 -19.06 15.77
C ARG A 509 4.29 -17.64 16.06
N PRO A 510 5.19 -16.76 16.54
CA PRO A 510 4.91 -15.35 16.72
C PRO A 510 4.52 -14.70 15.39
N VAL A 511 3.56 -13.80 15.44
CA VAL A 511 3.13 -12.96 14.31
C VAL A 511 3.06 -11.51 14.74
N ASP A 512 3.40 -10.62 13.84
CA ASP A 512 3.20 -9.18 14.02
C ASP A 512 1.78 -8.83 13.55
N TRP A 513 0.84 -8.91 14.48
CA TRP A 513 -0.58 -8.68 14.21
C TRP A 513 -1.23 -7.92 15.37
N GLN A 514 -1.88 -6.83 15.02
CA GLN A 514 -2.78 -6.13 15.95
C GLN A 514 -4.15 -5.98 15.27
N PRO A 515 -5.23 -6.47 15.89
CA PRO A 515 -6.56 -6.34 15.31
C PRO A 515 -6.96 -4.87 15.20
N ARG A 516 -7.46 -4.49 14.03
CA ARG A 516 -7.87 -3.13 13.70
C ARG A 516 -9.13 -3.17 12.84
N ALA A 517 -9.90 -2.08 12.88
CA ALA A 517 -11.01 -1.91 11.95
C ALA A 517 -10.51 -1.98 10.50
N ASN A 518 -11.31 -2.54 9.62
CA ASN A 518 -11.02 -2.66 8.18
C ASN A 518 -9.71 -3.39 7.86
N ARG A 519 -9.26 -4.32 8.74
CA ARG A 519 -8.07 -5.17 8.52
C ARG A 519 -8.34 -6.60 8.90
N ALA A 520 -7.77 -7.51 8.11
CA ALA A 520 -7.73 -8.93 8.39
C ALA A 520 -6.33 -9.48 8.16
N LEU A 521 -6.01 -10.60 8.80
CA LEU A 521 -4.76 -11.32 8.60
C LEU A 521 -5.06 -12.63 7.88
N LEU A 522 -4.60 -12.76 6.64
CA LEU A 522 -4.71 -13.98 5.85
C LEU A 522 -3.44 -14.82 6.03
N HIS A 523 -3.61 -16.09 6.39
CA HIS A 523 -2.56 -17.09 6.42
C HIS A 523 -2.89 -18.27 5.52
N ASP A 524 -1.97 -18.61 4.62
CA ASP A 524 -2.01 -19.85 3.82
C ASP A 524 -0.90 -20.79 4.33
N ARG A 525 -1.28 -21.90 4.93
CA ARG A 525 -0.36 -22.87 5.52
C ARG A 525 0.54 -23.56 4.49
N HIS A 526 0.09 -23.76 3.25
CA HIS A 526 0.90 -24.42 2.22
C HIS A 526 2.09 -23.58 1.78
N THR A 527 1.92 -22.27 1.75
CA THR A 527 3.00 -21.34 1.40
C THR A 527 3.69 -20.76 2.61
N ASP A 528 3.19 -21.04 3.81
CA ASP A 528 3.53 -20.41 5.09
C ASP A 528 3.50 -18.88 5.03
N ARG A 529 2.68 -18.33 4.14
CA ARG A 529 2.58 -16.90 3.90
C ARG A 529 1.50 -16.30 4.78
N THR A 530 1.86 -15.25 5.50
CA THR A 530 0.94 -14.44 6.30
C THR A 530 0.95 -13.01 5.78
N VAL A 531 -0.21 -12.44 5.46
CA VAL A 531 -0.35 -11.09 4.90
C VAL A 531 -1.52 -10.36 5.52
N THR A 532 -1.34 -9.06 5.76
CA THR A 532 -2.44 -8.17 6.13
C THR A 532 -3.21 -7.77 4.89
N VAL A 533 -4.53 -7.79 4.99
CA VAL A 533 -5.44 -7.47 3.89
C VAL A 533 -6.53 -6.50 4.34
N VAL A 534 -7.04 -5.71 3.40
CA VAL A 534 -8.28 -4.96 3.56
C VAL A 534 -9.40 -5.88 3.08
N PRO A 535 -10.27 -6.39 3.98
CA PRO A 535 -11.28 -7.37 3.62
C PRO A 535 -12.34 -6.79 2.68
N PHE A 536 -12.96 -7.63 1.85
CA PHE A 536 -14.15 -7.25 1.12
C PHE A 536 -15.34 -7.17 2.07
N VAL A 537 -16.07 -6.08 1.97
CA VAL A 537 -17.30 -5.83 2.72
C VAL A 537 -18.44 -5.51 1.76
N GLN A 538 -19.68 -5.66 2.22
CA GLN A 538 -20.84 -5.22 1.45
C GLN A 538 -20.88 -3.69 1.39
N PRO A 539 -21.33 -3.08 0.26
CA PRO A 539 -21.60 -1.65 0.23
C PRO A 539 -22.60 -1.29 1.34
N GLU A 540 -22.34 -0.22 2.06
CA GLU A 540 -23.36 0.34 2.95
C GLU A 540 -24.58 0.64 2.10
N GLY A 541 -25.68 -0.04 2.35
CA GLY A 541 -26.93 0.22 1.64
C GLY A 541 -27.27 1.70 1.81
N ASP A 542 -27.59 2.38 0.71
CA ASP A 542 -28.21 3.69 0.79
C ASP A 542 -29.44 3.54 1.70
N ASN A 543 -29.28 3.92 2.95
CA ASN A 543 -30.41 3.99 3.88
C ASN A 543 -31.25 5.16 3.41
N PRO A 544 -32.52 4.95 2.98
CA PRO A 544 -33.36 5.96 2.36
C PRO A 544 -33.66 7.12 3.32
#